data_92207a66cbd0bbd36b91d1bac798e7a7
#
_entry.id   92207a66cbd0bbd36b91d1bac798e7a7
#
_cell.length_a   1.000
_cell.length_b   1.000
_cell.length_c   1.000
_cell.angle_alpha   90.00
_cell.angle_beta   90.00
_cell.angle_gamma   90.00
#
_symmetry.space_group_name_H-M   'P 1'
#
loop_
_entity.id
_entity.type
_entity.pdbx_description
1 polymer ?
#
loop_
_entity_poly.entity_id
_entity_poly.type
_entity_poly.pdbx_seq_one_letter_code
_entity_poly.pdbx_strand_id
1 'polypeptide(L)'
;TIRHLKERDMVFSGTGRNLAEASKACYLETRKGRVALISVSSTFSAASRAGGQSHQMIGRPGLNPLRSSTRYHVDPAHYEMAQELVKVTKVNAEMEFEIRNGYFNPLEPGVLPFGNAGMFILDEKNWIESIPNQEDMKRITDEIAEARKQADVVFVSFHGHETDGEDTTVPAMFLETFARRCVDAGADVIIG
;
A
#
# COMPACT_ATOMS: atom_id res chain seq x y z
N THR A 1 4.53 15.79 17.02
CA THR A 1 4.41 16.49 15.70
C THR A 1 3.00 17.04 15.51
N ILE A 2 1.93 16.23 15.49
CA ILE A 2 0.53 16.68 15.25
C ILE A 2 0.14 17.85 16.17
N ARG A 3 0.45 17.76 17.49
CA ARG A 3 0.16 18.85 18.43
C ARG A 3 0.79 20.18 17.98
N HIS A 4 2.07 20.18 17.61
CA HIS A 4 2.78 21.38 17.16
C HIS A 4 2.26 21.96 15.85
N LEU A 5 1.76 21.13 14.94
CA LEU A 5 1.10 21.59 13.71
C LEU A 5 -0.21 22.31 14.05
N LYS A 6 -1.03 21.71 14.93
CA LYS A 6 -2.30 22.31 15.40
C LYS A 6 -2.08 23.61 16.17
N GLU A 7 -1.06 23.68 17.04
CA GLU A 7 -0.69 24.89 17.77
C GLU A 7 -0.26 26.06 16.86
N ARG A 8 0.01 25.79 15.57
CA ARG A 8 0.40 26.77 14.55
C ARG A 8 -0.63 26.94 13.43
N ASP A 9 -1.82 26.44 13.63
CA ASP A 9 -2.92 26.47 12.65
C ASP A 9 -2.50 25.92 11.28
N MET A 10 -1.57 24.96 11.26
CA MET A 10 -1.14 24.31 10.03
C MET A 10 -2.07 23.15 9.69
N VAL A 11 -2.55 23.09 8.46
CA VAL A 11 -3.25 21.92 7.92
C VAL A 11 -2.26 20.81 7.64
N PHE A 12 -2.66 19.56 7.89
CA PHE A 12 -1.82 18.38 7.66
C PHE A 12 -2.72 17.18 7.34
N SER A 13 -2.17 16.22 6.59
CA SER A 13 -2.83 14.95 6.24
C SER A 13 -1.83 13.81 6.33
N GLY A 14 -2.31 12.57 6.23
CA GLY A 14 -1.49 11.37 6.14
C GLY A 14 -0.96 10.84 7.47
N THR A 15 -1.35 11.42 8.60
CA THR A 15 -0.99 10.93 9.94
C THR A 15 -2.11 11.18 10.92
N GLY A 16 -2.28 10.28 11.90
CA GLY A 16 -3.37 10.36 12.87
C GLY A 16 -3.12 9.50 14.11
N ARG A 17 -4.03 9.58 15.09
CA ARG A 17 -4.02 8.76 16.30
C ARG A 17 -4.45 7.31 16.01
N ASN A 18 -5.10 7.09 14.89
CA ASN A 18 -5.52 5.80 14.36
C ASN A 18 -5.65 5.88 12.83
N LEU A 19 -5.96 4.75 12.18
CA LEU A 19 -6.06 4.67 10.72
C LEU A 19 -7.16 5.59 10.16
N ALA A 20 -8.29 5.69 10.82
CA ALA A 20 -9.39 6.55 10.38
C ALA A 20 -8.96 8.02 10.34
N GLU A 21 -8.27 8.52 11.37
CA GLU A 21 -7.74 9.89 11.39
C GLU A 21 -6.61 10.09 10.37
N ALA A 22 -5.69 9.11 10.25
CA ALA A 22 -4.57 9.20 9.33
C ALA A 22 -5.01 9.25 7.86
N SER A 23 -6.16 8.64 7.53
CA SER A 23 -6.70 8.56 6.18
C SER A 23 -7.49 9.80 5.77
N LYS A 24 -7.91 10.65 6.71
CA LYS A 24 -8.77 11.80 6.44
C LYS A 24 -8.09 12.87 5.61
N ALA A 25 -8.86 13.39 4.65
CA ALA A 25 -8.49 14.63 3.96
C ALA A 25 -8.42 15.79 4.95
N CYS A 26 -7.48 16.70 4.75
CA CYS A 26 -7.53 18.03 5.36
C CYS A 26 -7.97 19.06 4.31
N TYR A 27 -8.55 20.15 4.78
CA TYR A 27 -9.09 21.18 3.90
C TYR A 27 -8.45 22.53 4.21
N LEU A 28 -8.15 23.27 3.16
CA LEU A 28 -7.66 24.64 3.22
C LEU A 28 -8.63 25.55 2.47
N GLU A 29 -9.22 26.51 3.18
CA GLU A 29 -10.03 27.56 2.57
C GLU A 29 -9.13 28.62 1.97
N THR A 30 -9.37 28.97 0.73
CA THR A 30 -8.67 30.05 0.05
C THR A 30 -9.68 31.05 -0.53
N ARG A 31 -9.22 32.23 -0.95
CA ARG A 31 -10.08 33.22 -1.63
C ARG A 31 -10.64 32.72 -2.96
N LYS A 32 -10.07 31.65 -3.53
CA LYS A 32 -10.44 31.10 -4.85
C LYS A 32 -11.17 29.77 -4.76
N GLY A 33 -11.39 29.24 -3.55
CA GLY A 33 -12.06 27.98 -3.33
C GLY A 33 -11.38 27.13 -2.27
N ARG A 34 -11.95 25.98 -2.02
CA ARG A 34 -11.48 25.00 -1.05
C ARG A 34 -10.58 23.98 -1.71
N VAL A 35 -9.42 23.74 -1.08
CA VAL A 35 -8.46 22.71 -1.48
C VAL A 35 -8.51 21.57 -0.47
N ALA A 36 -8.61 20.33 -0.94
CA ALA A 36 -8.43 19.13 -0.13
C ALA A 36 -7.04 18.55 -0.37
N LEU A 37 -6.41 18.06 0.70
CA LEU A 37 -5.15 17.32 0.65
C LEU A 37 -5.30 15.98 1.35
N ILE A 38 -4.94 14.92 0.65
CA ILE A 38 -4.84 13.55 1.16
C ILE A 38 -3.39 13.11 1.00
N SER A 39 -2.73 12.74 2.10
CA SER A 39 -1.35 12.27 2.05
C SER A 39 -1.28 10.77 2.35
N VAL A 40 -0.44 10.06 1.60
CA VAL A 40 -0.29 8.60 1.63
C VAL A 40 1.19 8.25 1.62
N SER A 41 1.58 7.17 2.26
CA SER A 41 2.94 6.65 2.19
C SER A 41 2.93 5.15 1.88
N SER A 42 3.80 4.70 0.95
CA SER A 42 4.09 3.29 0.71
C SER A 42 5.38 2.85 1.41
N THR A 43 6.35 3.74 1.52
CA THR A 43 7.60 3.46 2.23
C THR A 43 7.44 3.74 3.72
N PHE A 44 7.37 2.69 4.53
CA PHE A 44 7.23 2.78 5.99
C PHE A 44 7.66 1.48 6.68
N SER A 45 8.06 1.55 7.94
CA SER A 45 8.18 0.36 8.78
C SER A 45 6.79 -0.10 9.25
N ALA A 46 6.62 -1.40 9.51
CA ALA A 46 5.35 -1.94 10.01
C ALA A 46 4.86 -1.23 11.29
N ALA A 47 5.78 -0.71 12.11
CA ALA A 47 5.48 0.03 13.33
C ALA A 47 4.98 1.47 13.07
N SER A 48 5.31 2.06 11.91
CA SER A 48 4.99 3.46 11.59
C SER A 48 3.59 3.66 11.01
N ARG A 49 2.94 2.60 10.52
CA ARG A 49 1.59 2.71 9.98
C ARG A 49 0.54 2.84 11.07
N ALA A 50 -0.48 3.64 10.82
CA ALA A 50 -1.64 3.73 11.69
C ALA A 50 -2.40 2.40 11.74
N GLY A 51 -2.89 2.05 12.93
CA GLY A 51 -3.74 0.87 13.14
C GLY A 51 -5.21 1.25 13.24
N GLY A 52 -6.08 0.35 12.77
CA GLY A 52 -7.52 0.51 12.86
C GLY A 52 -7.99 0.55 14.32
N GLN A 53 -9.08 1.27 14.56
CA GLN A 53 -9.77 1.23 15.86
C GLN A 53 -11.01 0.35 15.79
N SER A 54 -11.39 -0.19 16.91
CA SER A 54 -12.66 -0.87 17.13
C SER A 54 -13.30 -0.35 18.43
N HIS A 55 -14.48 -0.87 18.78
CA HIS A 55 -15.09 -0.50 20.05
C HIS A 55 -14.26 -0.96 21.27
N GLN A 56 -13.36 -1.92 21.08
CA GLN A 56 -12.47 -2.46 22.12
C GLN A 56 -11.03 -1.94 22.05
N MET A 57 -10.65 -1.28 20.94
CA MET A 57 -9.30 -0.78 20.71
C MET A 57 -9.33 0.63 20.15
N ILE A 58 -8.52 1.50 20.73
CA ILE A 58 -8.37 2.90 20.26
C ILE A 58 -7.59 3.04 18.95
N GLY A 59 -7.02 1.94 18.45
CA GLY A 59 -6.11 1.93 17.31
C GLY A 59 -4.68 2.32 17.68
N ARG A 60 -3.84 2.48 16.68
CA ARG A 60 -2.43 2.88 16.84
C ARG A 60 -2.17 4.13 16.03
N PRO A 61 -1.49 5.15 16.63
CA PRO A 61 -1.03 6.32 15.88
C PRO A 61 -0.04 5.94 14.79
N GLY A 62 -0.08 6.65 13.66
CA GLY A 62 0.85 6.40 12.56
C GLY A 62 0.47 7.08 11.26
N LEU A 63 1.12 6.61 10.18
CA LEU A 63 0.94 7.09 8.82
C LEU A 63 -0.28 6.44 8.15
N ASN A 64 -0.84 7.12 7.14
CA ASN A 64 -1.82 6.57 6.20
C ASN A 64 -1.11 5.67 5.19
N PRO A 65 -1.20 4.33 5.30
CA PRO A 65 -0.41 3.44 4.47
C PRO A 65 -1.05 3.16 3.12
N LEU A 66 -0.19 2.96 2.12
CA LEU A 66 -0.49 2.22 0.91
C LEU A 66 0.44 1.00 0.88
N ARG A 67 -0.03 -0.14 1.35
CA ARG A 67 0.72 -1.40 1.28
C ARG A 67 0.78 -1.92 -0.14
N SER A 68 1.82 -2.64 -0.46
CA SER A 68 1.96 -3.39 -1.72
C SER A 68 2.54 -4.77 -1.46
N SER A 69 2.42 -5.64 -2.42
CA SER A 69 3.07 -6.95 -2.46
C SER A 69 3.77 -7.12 -3.80
N THR A 70 4.90 -7.82 -3.78
CA THR A 70 5.67 -8.13 -4.99
C THR A 70 5.51 -9.61 -5.32
N ARG A 71 5.33 -9.90 -6.60
CA ARG A 71 5.33 -11.24 -7.19
C ARG A 71 6.42 -11.31 -8.23
N TYR A 72 7.18 -12.37 -8.23
CA TYR A 72 8.25 -12.65 -9.18
C TYR A 72 7.74 -13.69 -10.16
N HIS A 73 7.36 -13.28 -11.35
CA HIS A 73 7.00 -14.19 -12.43
C HIS A 73 8.27 -14.80 -13.01
N VAL A 74 8.32 -16.10 -13.09
CA VAL A 74 9.51 -16.84 -13.52
C VAL A 74 9.13 -17.97 -14.49
N ASP A 75 9.96 -18.19 -15.48
CA ASP A 75 9.81 -19.29 -16.43
C ASP A 75 9.95 -20.67 -15.72
N PRO A 76 9.55 -21.78 -16.39
CA PRO A 76 9.56 -23.10 -15.76
C PRO A 76 10.91 -23.53 -15.20
N ALA A 77 12.02 -23.18 -15.85
CA ALA A 77 13.34 -23.58 -15.38
C ALA A 77 13.73 -22.88 -14.08
N HIS A 78 13.46 -21.57 -13.99
CA HIS A 78 13.71 -20.81 -12.76
C HIS A 78 12.72 -21.17 -11.65
N TYR A 79 11.48 -21.54 -12.00
CA TYR A 79 10.50 -22.00 -11.03
C TYR A 79 10.93 -23.31 -10.38
N GLU A 80 11.43 -24.28 -11.15
CA GLU A 80 12.02 -25.53 -10.61
C GLU A 80 13.20 -25.27 -9.69
N MET A 81 14.09 -24.34 -10.05
CA MET A 81 15.19 -23.92 -9.18
C MET A 81 14.69 -23.32 -7.85
N ALA A 82 13.67 -22.48 -7.90
CA ALA A 82 13.05 -21.89 -6.72
C ALA A 82 12.41 -22.96 -5.83
N GLN A 83 11.74 -23.96 -6.40
CA GLN A 83 11.17 -25.09 -5.66
C GLN A 83 12.27 -25.89 -4.92
N GLU A 84 13.41 -26.14 -5.57
CA GLU A 84 14.51 -26.84 -4.91
C GLU A 84 15.11 -26.02 -3.78
N LEU A 85 15.25 -24.69 -3.94
CA LEU A 85 15.69 -23.81 -2.86
C LEU A 85 14.72 -23.83 -1.66
N VAL A 86 13.42 -23.73 -1.91
CA VAL A 86 12.39 -23.82 -0.85
C VAL A 86 12.52 -25.15 -0.11
N LYS A 87 12.68 -26.27 -0.83
CA LYS A 87 12.76 -27.61 -0.28
C LYS A 87 13.99 -27.79 0.61
N VAL A 88 15.20 -27.37 0.15
CA VAL A 88 16.44 -27.55 0.91
C VAL A 88 16.54 -26.58 2.10
N THR A 89 16.00 -25.37 1.98
CA THR A 89 16.01 -24.36 3.05
C THR A 89 14.87 -24.53 4.06
N LYS A 90 13.81 -25.24 3.68
CA LYS A 90 12.56 -25.38 4.47
C LYS A 90 11.94 -24.03 4.86
N VAL A 91 12.16 -23.00 4.05
CA VAL A 91 11.75 -21.63 4.35
C VAL A 91 10.23 -21.47 4.51
N ASN A 92 9.44 -22.39 3.92
CA ASN A 92 7.97 -22.41 3.99
C ASN A 92 7.41 -23.40 5.03
N ALA A 93 8.25 -24.02 5.88
CA ALA A 93 7.84 -25.10 6.76
C ALA A 93 6.67 -24.73 7.70
N GLU A 94 6.64 -23.49 8.21
CA GLU A 94 5.55 -22.99 9.05
C GLU A 94 4.24 -22.89 8.27
N MET A 95 4.26 -22.27 7.10
CA MET A 95 3.09 -22.13 6.22
C MET A 95 2.56 -23.51 5.77
N GLU A 96 3.46 -24.44 5.40
CA GLU A 96 3.09 -25.81 5.04
C GLU A 96 2.44 -26.56 6.20
N PHE A 97 2.94 -26.32 7.42
CA PHE A 97 2.30 -26.85 8.64
C PHE A 97 0.89 -26.27 8.82
N GLU A 98 0.71 -24.97 8.65
CA GLU A 98 -0.58 -24.30 8.81
C GLU A 98 -1.60 -24.74 7.76
N ILE A 99 -1.19 -24.87 6.49
CA ILE A 99 -2.03 -25.41 5.41
C ILE A 99 -2.44 -26.86 5.72
N ARG A 100 -1.48 -27.70 6.12
CA ARG A 100 -1.73 -29.12 6.43
C ARG A 100 -2.71 -29.30 7.59
N ASN A 101 -2.72 -28.38 8.56
CA ASN A 101 -3.64 -28.41 9.70
C ASN A 101 -4.94 -27.64 9.46
N GLY A 102 -5.17 -27.12 8.25
CA GLY A 102 -6.42 -26.44 7.88
C GLY A 102 -6.55 -25.01 8.40
N TYR A 103 -5.47 -24.39 8.86
CA TYR A 103 -5.47 -22.97 9.25
C TYR A 103 -5.46 -22.03 8.06
N PHE A 104 -4.85 -22.47 6.94
CA PHE A 104 -4.88 -21.76 5.67
C PHE A 104 -5.33 -22.68 4.53
N ASN A 105 -5.87 -22.06 3.49
CA ASN A 105 -6.20 -22.78 2.26
C ASN A 105 -4.93 -23.20 1.51
N PRO A 106 -4.98 -24.32 0.76
CA PRO A 106 -3.92 -24.66 -0.18
C PRO A 106 -3.63 -23.51 -1.16
N LEU A 107 -2.38 -23.39 -1.54
CA LEU A 107 -1.97 -22.40 -2.55
C LEU A 107 -2.49 -22.81 -3.94
N GLU A 108 -2.72 -21.82 -4.79
CA GLU A 108 -3.05 -22.06 -6.18
C GLU A 108 -1.87 -22.73 -6.92
N PRO A 109 -2.14 -23.58 -7.92
CA PRO A 109 -1.08 -24.16 -8.74
C PRO A 109 -0.21 -23.08 -9.39
N GLY A 110 1.11 -23.28 -9.37
CA GLY A 110 2.08 -22.33 -9.92
C GLY A 110 2.43 -21.16 -9.00
N VAL A 111 1.93 -21.16 -7.77
CA VAL A 111 2.28 -20.17 -6.74
C VAL A 111 3.23 -20.78 -5.72
N LEU A 112 4.40 -20.17 -5.54
CA LEU A 112 5.44 -20.65 -4.63
C LEU A 112 5.93 -19.49 -3.73
N PRO A 113 5.50 -19.42 -2.48
CA PRO A 113 6.08 -18.48 -1.52
C PRO A 113 7.56 -18.77 -1.23
N PHE A 114 8.31 -17.72 -0.90
CA PHE A 114 9.67 -17.85 -0.39
C PHE A 114 9.76 -17.18 0.99
N GLY A 115 9.24 -17.85 2.00
CA GLY A 115 9.05 -17.30 3.34
C GLY A 115 8.25 -16.00 3.32
N ASN A 116 8.81 -14.98 3.99
CA ASN A 116 8.25 -13.63 4.00
C ASN A 116 8.89 -12.68 2.96
N ALA A 117 9.80 -13.19 2.11
CA ALA A 117 10.57 -12.36 1.19
C ALA A 117 9.84 -12.07 -0.12
N GLY A 118 8.87 -12.89 -0.51
CA GLY A 118 8.12 -12.71 -1.74
C GLY A 118 7.42 -13.99 -2.19
N MET A 119 6.94 -13.95 -3.42
CA MET A 119 6.17 -15.02 -4.03
C MET A 119 6.61 -15.21 -5.48
N PHE A 120 7.00 -16.42 -5.84
CA PHE A 120 7.24 -16.80 -7.23
C PHE A 120 5.96 -17.28 -7.89
N ILE A 121 5.75 -16.86 -9.12
CA ILE A 121 4.62 -17.27 -9.94
C ILE A 121 5.18 -17.94 -11.20
N LEU A 122 4.72 -19.15 -11.50
CA LEU A 122 5.07 -19.82 -12.73
C LEU A 122 4.46 -19.08 -13.93
N ASP A 123 5.30 -18.65 -14.86
CA ASP A 123 4.89 -17.91 -16.06
C ASP A 123 5.73 -18.36 -17.27
N GLU A 124 5.46 -17.84 -18.45
CA GLU A 124 6.25 -18.03 -19.65
C GLU A 124 7.51 -17.15 -19.69
N LYS A 125 7.49 -16.03 -18.94
CA LYS A 125 8.54 -15.00 -18.95
C LYS A 125 8.91 -14.57 -17.55
N ASN A 126 10.14 -14.09 -17.42
CA ASN A 126 10.63 -13.51 -16.15
C ASN A 126 10.30 -12.03 -16.09
N TRP A 127 9.54 -11.60 -15.05
CA TRP A 127 9.20 -10.21 -14.80
C TRP A 127 8.73 -10.02 -13.36
N ILE A 128 8.66 -8.77 -12.90
CA ILE A 128 8.25 -8.42 -11.54
C ILE A 128 6.88 -7.75 -11.60
N GLU A 129 5.94 -8.25 -10.82
CA GLU A 129 4.64 -7.64 -10.61
C GLU A 129 4.59 -7.01 -9.22
N SER A 130 4.18 -5.75 -9.13
CA SER A 130 3.85 -5.14 -7.85
C SER A 130 2.37 -4.76 -7.80
N ILE A 131 1.69 -5.14 -6.71
CA ILE A 131 0.23 -5.02 -6.57
C ILE A 131 -0.08 -4.20 -5.32
N PRO A 132 -0.87 -3.11 -5.43
CA PRO A 132 -1.30 -2.36 -4.25
C PRO A 132 -2.32 -3.16 -3.44
N ASN A 133 -2.28 -3.03 -2.13
CA ASN A 133 -3.26 -3.65 -1.24
C ASN A 133 -4.65 -3.06 -1.49
N GLN A 134 -5.63 -3.92 -1.74
CA GLN A 134 -6.97 -3.51 -2.17
C GLN A 134 -7.77 -2.79 -1.08
N GLU A 135 -7.57 -3.13 0.19
CA GLU A 135 -8.23 -2.44 1.31
C GLU A 135 -7.70 -1.01 1.45
N ASP A 136 -6.37 -0.84 1.30
CA ASP A 136 -5.74 0.48 1.35
C ASP A 136 -6.17 1.32 0.14
N MET A 137 -6.18 0.73 -1.05
CA MET A 137 -6.67 1.38 -2.27
C MET A 137 -8.11 1.86 -2.09
N LYS A 138 -9.01 0.97 -1.66
CA LYS A 138 -10.41 1.31 -1.43
C LYS A 138 -10.56 2.44 -0.41
N ARG A 139 -9.88 2.36 0.73
CA ARG A 139 -9.92 3.40 1.77
C ARG A 139 -9.49 4.76 1.23
N ILE A 140 -8.41 4.80 0.44
CA ILE A 140 -7.87 6.05 -0.11
C ILE A 140 -8.80 6.61 -1.20
N THR A 141 -9.26 5.77 -2.12
CA THR A 141 -10.17 6.22 -3.20
C THR A 141 -11.55 6.64 -2.67
N ASP A 142 -12.08 5.99 -1.65
CA ASP A 142 -13.31 6.42 -0.97
C ASP A 142 -13.14 7.82 -0.33
N GLU A 143 -12.00 8.08 0.31
CA GLU A 143 -11.73 9.40 0.90
C GLU A 143 -11.52 10.48 -0.16
N ILE A 144 -10.88 10.16 -1.32
CA ILE A 144 -10.77 11.07 -2.45
C ILE A 144 -12.15 11.42 -3.01
N ALA A 145 -13.01 10.43 -3.23
CA ALA A 145 -14.36 10.62 -3.73
C ALA A 145 -15.23 11.45 -2.76
N GLU A 146 -15.02 11.32 -1.46
CA GLU A 146 -15.68 12.14 -0.46
C GLU A 146 -15.13 13.57 -0.44
N ALA A 147 -13.80 13.73 -0.55
CA ALA A 147 -13.16 15.04 -0.64
C ALA A 147 -13.60 15.81 -1.90
N ARG A 148 -13.78 15.13 -3.03
CA ARG A 148 -14.27 15.73 -4.28
C ARG A 148 -15.63 16.40 -4.15
N LYS A 149 -16.51 15.90 -3.27
CA LYS A 149 -17.82 16.52 -3.01
C LYS A 149 -17.73 17.80 -2.21
N GLN A 150 -16.60 18.04 -1.54
CA GLN A 150 -16.43 19.09 -0.55
C GLN A 150 -15.38 20.14 -0.94
N ALA A 151 -14.59 19.89 -1.99
CA ALA A 151 -13.48 20.76 -2.40
C ALA A 151 -13.51 21.03 -3.91
N ASP A 152 -13.03 22.21 -4.28
CA ASP A 152 -12.88 22.63 -5.68
C ASP A 152 -11.67 21.95 -6.33
N VAL A 153 -10.62 21.68 -5.53
CA VAL A 153 -9.40 20.99 -5.97
C VAL A 153 -9.00 19.94 -4.94
N VAL A 154 -8.68 18.73 -5.42
CA VAL A 154 -8.24 17.59 -4.59
C VAL A 154 -6.82 17.22 -4.96
N PHE A 155 -5.90 17.40 -4.00
CA PHE A 155 -4.50 16.96 -4.08
C PHE A 155 -4.31 15.64 -3.36
N VAL A 156 -3.56 14.73 -4.00
CA VAL A 156 -3.03 13.53 -3.36
C VAL A 156 -1.51 13.66 -3.29
N SER A 157 -0.95 13.73 -2.09
CA SER A 157 0.49 13.69 -1.87
C SER A 157 0.90 12.26 -1.54
N PHE A 158 1.82 11.73 -2.31
CA PHE A 158 2.33 10.39 -2.16
C PHE A 158 3.81 10.42 -1.74
N HIS A 159 4.16 9.63 -0.73
CA HIS A 159 5.55 9.41 -0.32
C HIS A 159 5.90 7.94 -0.50
N GLY A 160 6.81 7.66 -1.43
CA GLY A 160 7.29 6.31 -1.73
C GLY A 160 8.64 6.34 -2.44
N HIS A 161 9.38 5.24 -2.33
CA HIS A 161 10.69 5.04 -2.93
C HIS A 161 10.76 3.76 -3.77
N GLU A 162 9.62 3.13 -4.01
CA GLU A 162 9.52 1.89 -4.75
C GLU A 162 9.68 2.15 -6.26
N THR A 163 10.62 1.44 -6.85
CA THR A 163 10.97 1.54 -8.29
C THR A 163 10.78 0.20 -8.98
N ASP A 164 10.95 0.15 -10.28
CA ASP A 164 10.89 -1.06 -11.13
C ASP A 164 12.14 -1.96 -10.95
N GLY A 165 12.85 -1.85 -9.86
CA GLY A 165 13.99 -2.69 -9.54
C GLY A 165 15.32 -2.07 -9.98
N GLU A 166 15.73 -2.20 -11.23
CA GLU A 166 17.05 -1.74 -11.71
C GLU A 166 17.09 -0.24 -12.03
N ASP A 167 16.00 0.30 -12.58
CA ASP A 167 15.91 1.72 -12.95
C ASP A 167 15.17 2.52 -11.88
N THR A 168 15.91 3.31 -11.13
CA THR A 168 15.35 4.17 -10.08
C THR A 168 14.52 5.34 -10.62
N THR A 169 14.51 5.57 -11.91
CA THR A 169 13.68 6.61 -12.56
C THR A 169 12.30 6.06 -12.99
N VAL A 170 12.14 4.73 -12.97
CA VAL A 170 10.88 4.07 -13.31
C VAL A 170 10.17 3.66 -12.02
N PRO A 171 8.97 4.20 -11.77
CA PRO A 171 8.21 3.85 -10.57
C PRO A 171 7.72 2.39 -10.64
N ALA A 172 7.58 1.75 -9.49
CA ALA A 172 6.99 0.42 -9.40
C ALA A 172 5.55 0.41 -9.96
N MET A 173 5.15 -0.69 -10.60
CA MET A 173 3.85 -0.82 -11.31
C MET A 173 2.63 -0.46 -10.45
N PHE A 174 2.67 -0.79 -9.14
CA PHE A 174 1.57 -0.47 -8.25
C PHE A 174 1.35 1.04 -8.09
N LEU A 175 2.39 1.87 -8.25
CA LEU A 175 2.30 3.33 -8.16
C LEU A 175 1.54 3.92 -9.35
N GLU A 176 1.76 3.40 -10.56
CA GLU A 176 0.98 3.79 -11.72
C GLU A 176 -0.50 3.41 -11.54
N THR A 177 -0.75 2.19 -11.06
CA THR A 177 -2.10 1.71 -10.74
C THR A 177 -2.76 2.61 -9.70
N PHE A 178 -2.03 2.96 -8.64
CA PHE A 178 -2.50 3.87 -7.60
C PHE A 178 -2.86 5.25 -8.17
N ALA A 179 -1.94 5.86 -8.94
CA ALA A 179 -2.15 7.18 -9.50
C ALA A 179 -3.39 7.23 -10.40
N ARG A 180 -3.55 6.26 -11.31
CA ARG A 180 -4.74 6.16 -12.18
C ARG A 180 -6.03 6.04 -11.37
N ARG A 181 -6.06 5.19 -10.35
CA ARG A 181 -7.21 5.02 -9.47
C ARG A 181 -7.55 6.28 -8.66
N CYS A 182 -6.54 7.05 -8.25
CA CYS A 182 -6.77 8.33 -7.57
C CYS A 182 -7.44 9.36 -8.51
N VAL A 183 -6.99 9.44 -9.78
CA VAL A 183 -7.62 10.30 -10.79
C VAL A 183 -9.07 9.88 -11.05
N ASP A 184 -9.31 8.58 -11.25
CA ASP A 184 -10.65 8.02 -11.45
C ASP A 184 -11.59 8.32 -10.26
N ALA A 185 -11.05 8.38 -9.04
CA ALA A 185 -11.79 8.72 -7.83
C ALA A 185 -12.06 10.23 -7.65
N GLY A 186 -11.43 11.09 -8.46
CA GLY A 186 -11.66 12.55 -8.47
C GLY A 186 -10.50 13.39 -7.97
N ALA A 187 -9.27 12.86 -7.90
CA ALA A 187 -8.08 13.67 -7.65
C ALA A 187 -7.74 14.52 -8.88
N ASP A 188 -7.48 15.81 -8.69
CA ASP A 188 -7.04 16.72 -9.75
C ASP A 188 -5.51 16.69 -9.91
N VAL A 189 -4.78 16.46 -8.83
CA VAL A 189 -3.31 16.47 -8.82
C VAL A 189 -2.79 15.36 -7.91
N ILE A 190 -1.79 14.63 -8.41
CA ILE A 190 -1.02 13.66 -7.63
C ILE A 190 0.44 14.10 -7.65
N ILE A 191 1.06 14.17 -6.48
CA ILE A 191 2.45 14.60 -6.29
C ILE A 191 3.17 13.52 -5.48
N GLY A 192 4.31 13.04 -5.97
CA GLY A 192 5.18 12.09 -5.30
C GLY A 192 6.64 12.41 -5.48
#